data_c0c6a7034abdcb1f7c364c3324bf8aca
#
_entry.id   c0c6a7034abdcb1f7c364c3324bf8aca
#
_cell.length_a   1.000
_cell.length_b   1.000
_cell.length_c   1.000
_cell.angle_alpha   90.00
_cell.angle_beta   90.00
_cell.angle_gamma   90.00
#
_symmetry.space_group_name_H-M   'P 1'
#
loop_
_entity.id
_entity.type
_entity.pdbx_description
1 polymer ?
#
loop_
_entity_poly.entity_id
_entity_poly.type
_entity_poly.pdbx_seq_one_letter_code
_entity_poly.pdbx_strand_id
1 'polypeptide(L)'
;MENRVQTQRFRHHTGYKIATYFDVESGAEFFGPREFLEYLSESEGSGQATLNAVIGDMQLFLRYLSACSDLQVQSGLKLSNTGLYLNRVLLMYPSFLAEGHRSPSQFVSTVAHQLGFEGLARSSTGRYLSTVNSFLKFNNKEFISQQAVDERFEVDTFVSEENLMEQLSKMKSLRKSEKAALLRNSMLAGCISGGPKKITRPQLSMPRRFGRPQDPDHRFYEKCFPIDKILDLIKNASSYRDICLFSLMAGTGIRTSEAMQLRFDDVLVDEESVEILPYADRIQAYDDITDRQITELAFKGRTTKDVLFLSPFKEIFFEHLLNYLDKERDRFSPSHEFLFVTMSNNARGLTWFDKDSTSHNRTFKEAQRRIGVEEKDLYSLHSLRHFYGTWLRNYQPNGEGGFGFPLGVVKKHMGHKFESTTEGYSLPDTQVTMRKMQQVQAYVTEQGWDLTRIKQIADQ
;
A
#
# COMPACT_ATOMS: atom_id res chain seq x y z
N MET A 1 26.31 8.20 17.71
CA MET A 1 27.01 7.10 17.03
C MET A 1 26.65 7.15 15.55
N GLU A 2 27.65 7.08 14.69
CA GLU A 2 27.45 7.08 13.25
C GLU A 2 26.65 5.85 12.80
N ASN A 3 25.92 6.03 11.71
CA ASN A 3 25.05 4.99 11.14
C ASN A 3 25.93 3.86 10.59
N ARG A 4 26.02 2.73 11.30
CA ARG A 4 26.91 1.62 10.96
C ARG A 4 26.53 0.90 9.66
N VAL A 5 25.32 1.11 9.15
CA VAL A 5 24.85 0.50 7.91
C VAL A 5 24.71 1.54 6.83
N GLN A 6 25.53 1.44 5.78
CA GLN A 6 25.45 2.27 4.57
C GLN A 6 24.62 1.55 3.51
N THR A 7 23.78 2.29 2.81
CA THR A 7 22.96 1.80 1.71
C THR A 7 23.41 2.43 0.40
N GLN A 8 23.76 1.62 -0.58
CA GLN A 8 24.10 2.06 -1.93
C GLN A 8 23.04 1.58 -2.91
N ARG A 9 22.43 2.49 -3.67
CA ARG A 9 21.42 2.18 -4.69
C ARG A 9 22.08 2.11 -6.06
N PHE A 10 21.69 1.12 -6.85
CA PHE A 10 22.14 0.97 -8.22
C PHE A 10 20.99 0.48 -9.12
N ARG A 11 21.18 0.54 -10.42
CA ARG A 11 20.20 0.05 -11.40
C ARG A 11 20.53 -1.38 -11.74
N HIS A 12 19.56 -2.27 -11.53
CA HIS A 12 19.64 -3.67 -11.88
C HIS A 12 19.37 -3.88 -13.38
N HIS A 13 19.75 -5.03 -13.95
CA HIS A 13 19.50 -5.35 -15.36
C HIS A 13 18.00 -5.40 -15.72
N THR A 14 17.12 -5.68 -14.77
CA THR A 14 15.65 -5.57 -14.91
C THR A 14 15.14 -4.13 -15.11
N GLY A 15 16.02 -3.12 -15.09
CA GLY A 15 15.68 -1.71 -15.16
C GLY A 15 15.29 -1.07 -13.83
N TYR A 16 14.96 -1.85 -12.81
CA TYR A 16 14.59 -1.34 -11.48
C TYR A 16 15.83 -0.87 -10.69
N LYS A 17 15.61 0.09 -9.76
CA LYS A 17 16.61 0.48 -8.77
C LYS A 17 16.48 -0.42 -7.56
N ILE A 18 17.54 -1.14 -7.24
CA ILE A 18 17.68 -1.93 -6.03
C ILE A 18 18.82 -1.36 -5.16
N ALA A 19 19.12 -2.01 -4.04
CA ALA A 19 20.15 -1.54 -3.12
C ALA A 19 21.00 -2.70 -2.61
N THR A 20 22.26 -2.37 -2.29
CA THR A 20 23.13 -3.17 -1.46
C THR A 20 23.42 -2.45 -0.16
N TYR A 21 23.83 -3.17 0.86
CA TYR A 21 24.05 -2.68 2.21
C TYR A 21 25.43 -3.09 2.68
N PHE A 22 26.15 -2.16 3.29
CA PHE A 22 27.50 -2.37 3.78
C PHE A 22 27.60 -2.03 5.25
N ASP A 23 28.38 -2.82 5.98
CA ASP A 23 28.86 -2.44 7.29
C ASP A 23 29.96 -1.38 7.14
N VAL A 24 29.79 -0.23 7.76
CA VAL A 24 30.70 0.91 7.59
C VAL A 24 32.08 0.66 8.19
N GLU A 25 32.17 -0.15 9.27
CA GLU A 25 33.45 -0.41 9.93
C GLU A 25 34.29 -1.43 9.16
N SER A 26 33.67 -2.52 8.73
CA SER A 26 34.38 -3.62 8.04
C SER A 26 34.42 -3.45 6.53
N GLY A 27 33.54 -2.61 5.94
CA GLY A 27 33.31 -2.53 4.52
C GLY A 27 32.62 -3.78 3.92
N ALA A 28 32.22 -4.73 4.75
CA ALA A 28 31.59 -5.98 4.30
C ALA A 28 30.16 -5.74 3.79
N GLU A 29 29.81 -6.40 2.69
CA GLU A 29 28.47 -6.39 2.13
C GLU A 29 27.55 -7.37 2.86
N PHE A 30 26.30 -6.99 3.11
CA PHE A 30 25.22 -7.86 3.54
C PHE A 30 24.53 -8.49 2.31
N PHE A 31 24.98 -9.63 1.84
CA PHE A 31 24.52 -10.25 0.59
C PHE A 31 23.05 -10.65 0.60
N GLY A 32 22.56 -11.28 1.64
CA GLY A 32 21.18 -11.79 1.71
C GLY A 32 20.08 -10.74 1.42
N PRO A 33 20.15 -9.51 1.94
CA PRO A 33 19.21 -8.45 1.60
C PRO A 33 19.27 -8.04 0.12
N ARG A 34 20.43 -8.06 -0.51
CA ARG A 34 20.58 -7.78 -1.94
C ARG A 34 19.92 -8.89 -2.77
N GLU A 35 20.25 -10.14 -2.52
CA GLU A 35 19.65 -11.31 -3.19
C GLU A 35 18.12 -11.32 -3.06
N PHE A 36 17.61 -10.92 -1.90
CA PHE A 36 16.16 -10.77 -1.71
C PHE A 36 15.54 -9.69 -2.60
N LEU A 37 16.21 -8.54 -2.78
CA LEU A 37 15.75 -7.48 -3.69
C LEU A 37 15.81 -7.91 -5.15
N GLU A 38 16.85 -8.63 -5.55
CA GLU A 38 16.99 -9.24 -6.87
C GLU A 38 15.83 -10.22 -7.12
N TYR A 39 15.58 -11.13 -6.19
CA TYR A 39 14.44 -12.06 -6.24
C TYR A 39 13.10 -11.35 -6.41
N LEU A 40 12.85 -10.29 -5.64
CA LEU A 40 11.61 -9.52 -5.75
C LEU A 40 11.45 -8.83 -7.11
N SER A 41 12.54 -8.35 -7.70
CA SER A 41 12.53 -7.66 -8.99
C SER A 41 12.37 -8.62 -10.18
N GLU A 42 12.94 -9.81 -10.09
CA GLU A 42 12.99 -10.78 -11.17
C GLU A 42 11.82 -11.77 -11.15
N SER A 43 11.58 -12.37 -9.98
CA SER A 43 10.66 -13.50 -9.85
C SER A 43 9.25 -13.09 -9.46
N GLU A 44 9.09 -12.05 -8.65
CA GLU A 44 7.77 -11.58 -8.21
C GLU A 44 7.26 -10.37 -9.00
N GLY A 45 8.07 -9.80 -9.90
CA GLY A 45 7.68 -8.65 -10.72
C GLY A 45 7.29 -7.43 -9.88
N SER A 46 7.95 -7.23 -8.74
CA SER A 46 7.66 -6.12 -7.83
C SER A 46 7.99 -4.79 -8.47
N GLY A 47 7.02 -3.86 -8.52
CA GLY A 47 7.25 -2.51 -9.05
C GLY A 47 8.16 -1.66 -8.16
N GLN A 48 8.76 -0.60 -8.73
CA GLN A 48 9.75 0.26 -8.09
C GLN A 48 9.32 0.82 -6.72
N ALA A 49 8.05 1.19 -6.58
CA ALA A 49 7.53 1.70 -5.30
C ALA A 49 7.60 0.65 -4.18
N THR A 50 7.35 -0.62 -4.50
CA THR A 50 7.48 -1.74 -3.56
C THR A 50 8.93 -1.96 -3.19
N LEU A 51 9.83 -2.00 -4.17
CA LEU A 51 11.26 -2.15 -3.95
C LEU A 51 11.82 -1.02 -3.08
N ASN A 52 11.44 0.24 -3.33
CA ASN A 52 11.85 1.38 -2.51
C ASN A 52 11.38 1.23 -1.04
N ALA A 53 10.18 0.74 -0.82
CA ALA A 53 9.68 0.48 0.53
C ALA A 53 10.48 -0.63 1.22
N VAL A 54 10.73 -1.74 0.51
CA VAL A 54 11.54 -2.86 1.02
C VAL A 54 12.97 -2.41 1.34
N ILE A 55 13.58 -1.59 0.49
CA ILE A 55 14.93 -1.03 0.72
C ILE A 55 14.99 -0.28 2.06
N GLY A 56 14.01 0.60 2.33
CA GLY A 56 13.96 1.35 3.59
C GLY A 56 13.70 0.45 4.81
N ASP A 57 12.81 -0.54 4.65
CA ASP A 57 12.48 -1.49 5.71
C ASP A 57 13.68 -2.36 6.09
N MET A 58 14.41 -2.85 5.08
CA MET A 58 15.62 -3.65 5.29
C MET A 58 16.75 -2.82 5.90
N GLN A 59 16.92 -1.56 5.50
CA GLN A 59 17.90 -0.67 6.13
C GLN A 59 17.66 -0.51 7.62
N LEU A 60 16.40 -0.27 8.04
CA LEU A 60 16.07 -0.16 9.46
C LEU A 60 16.32 -1.48 10.21
N PHE A 61 15.97 -2.61 9.59
CA PHE A 61 16.19 -3.94 10.17
C PHE A 61 17.67 -4.24 10.39
N LEU A 62 18.51 -3.97 9.41
CA LEU A 62 19.97 -4.17 9.51
C LEU A 62 20.59 -3.23 10.56
N ARG A 63 20.17 -1.97 10.62
CA ARG A 63 20.58 -1.03 11.67
C ARG A 63 20.21 -1.53 13.06
N TYR A 64 19.01 -2.08 13.23
CA TYR A 64 18.57 -2.67 14.47
C TYR A 64 19.44 -3.87 14.86
N LEU A 65 19.72 -4.79 13.94
CA LEU A 65 20.58 -5.95 14.19
C LEU A 65 22.02 -5.53 14.56
N SER A 66 22.58 -4.54 13.87
CA SER A 66 23.90 -4.02 14.15
C SER A 66 23.98 -3.40 15.56
N ALA A 67 23.00 -2.55 15.93
CA ALA A 67 22.95 -1.97 17.28
C ALA A 67 22.76 -3.02 18.38
N CYS A 68 22.00 -4.09 18.13
CA CYS A 68 21.90 -5.22 19.05
C CYS A 68 23.23 -5.95 19.23
N SER A 69 23.99 -6.14 18.15
CA SER A 69 25.32 -6.76 18.20
C SER A 69 26.30 -5.92 19.00
N ASP A 70 26.32 -4.60 18.77
CA ASP A 70 27.19 -3.68 19.50
C ASP A 70 26.90 -3.69 21.01
N LEU A 71 25.62 -3.69 21.37
CA LEU A 71 25.20 -3.77 22.78
C LEU A 71 25.63 -5.09 23.44
N GLN A 72 25.60 -6.19 22.70
CA GLN A 72 26.07 -7.50 23.18
C GLN A 72 27.57 -7.49 23.43
N VAL A 73 28.35 -6.94 22.50
CA VAL A 73 29.80 -6.84 22.65
C VAL A 73 30.16 -5.97 23.86
N GLN A 74 29.51 -4.81 24.01
CA GLN A 74 29.71 -3.89 25.12
C GLN A 74 29.37 -4.52 26.49
N SER A 75 28.38 -5.39 26.54
CA SER A 75 27.97 -6.09 27.78
C SER A 75 28.88 -7.26 28.17
N GLY A 76 29.90 -7.58 27.38
CA GLY A 76 30.86 -8.67 27.66
C GLY A 76 30.28 -10.07 27.58
N LEU A 77 29.10 -10.24 27.03
CA LEU A 77 28.46 -11.54 26.83
C LEU A 77 29.21 -12.32 25.75
N LYS A 78 29.80 -13.45 26.13
CA LYS A 78 30.46 -14.37 25.18
C LYS A 78 29.44 -14.91 24.18
N LEU A 79 29.79 -14.94 22.89
CA LEU A 79 29.00 -15.44 21.75
C LEU A 79 28.65 -16.93 21.77
N SER A 80 28.80 -17.63 22.93
CA SER A 80 28.64 -19.09 23.03
C SER A 80 27.23 -19.63 22.68
N ASN A 81 26.24 -18.80 22.49
CA ASN A 81 24.86 -19.20 22.08
C ASN A 81 24.29 -18.23 21.06
N THR A 82 24.94 -18.09 19.92
CA THR A 82 24.59 -17.13 18.88
C THR A 82 23.15 -17.34 18.36
N GLY A 83 22.70 -18.59 18.22
CA GLY A 83 21.35 -18.92 17.76
C GLY A 83 20.25 -18.45 18.71
N LEU A 84 20.39 -18.73 20.01
CA LEU A 84 19.43 -18.30 21.04
C LEU A 84 19.37 -16.77 21.16
N TYR A 85 20.53 -16.09 21.05
CA TYR A 85 20.59 -14.64 21.09
C TYR A 85 19.89 -14.03 19.88
N LEU A 86 20.18 -14.49 18.67
CA LEU A 86 19.57 -13.98 17.44
C LEU A 86 18.05 -14.18 17.46
N ASN A 87 17.55 -15.34 17.90
CA ASN A 87 16.12 -15.56 18.08
C ASN A 87 15.49 -14.55 19.03
N ARG A 88 16.14 -14.28 20.15
CA ARG A 88 15.66 -13.28 21.12
C ARG A 88 15.62 -11.87 20.52
N VAL A 89 16.65 -11.50 19.79
CA VAL A 89 16.70 -10.21 19.06
C VAL A 89 15.58 -10.11 18.05
N LEU A 90 15.36 -11.14 17.25
CA LEU A 90 14.26 -11.16 16.26
C LEU A 90 12.88 -11.08 16.92
N LEU A 91 12.66 -11.76 18.04
CA LEU A 91 11.41 -11.69 18.80
C LEU A 91 11.15 -10.32 19.44
N MET A 92 12.19 -9.53 19.69
CA MET A 92 12.09 -8.17 20.23
C MET A 92 11.87 -7.09 19.14
N TYR A 93 12.17 -7.38 17.89
CA TYR A 93 12.02 -6.44 16.79
C TYR A 93 10.61 -5.83 16.66
N PRO A 94 9.50 -6.58 16.83
CA PRO A 94 8.16 -5.99 16.83
C PRO A 94 7.93 -4.94 17.92
N SER A 95 8.50 -5.13 19.12
CA SER A 95 8.45 -4.14 20.21
C SER A 95 9.28 -2.91 19.86
N PHE A 96 10.47 -3.10 19.29
CA PHE A 96 11.30 -2.01 18.80
C PHE A 96 10.55 -1.15 17.80
N LEU A 97 9.91 -1.75 16.79
CA LEU A 97 9.14 -1.03 15.79
C LEU A 97 7.95 -0.25 16.37
N ALA A 98 7.22 -0.85 17.31
CA ALA A 98 5.99 -0.27 17.83
C ALA A 98 6.22 0.79 18.91
N GLU A 99 7.19 0.56 19.79
CA GLU A 99 7.39 1.31 21.04
C GLU A 99 8.62 2.19 21.02
N GLY A 100 9.66 1.80 20.25
CA GLY A 100 10.92 2.53 20.18
C GLY A 100 11.56 2.72 21.56
N HIS A 101 12.02 3.94 21.86
CA HIS A 101 12.63 4.30 23.15
C HIS A 101 11.64 4.21 24.34
N ARG A 102 10.33 4.14 24.09
CA ARG A 102 9.29 4.02 25.13
C ARG A 102 9.01 2.57 25.51
N SER A 103 9.77 1.62 24.99
CA SER A 103 9.56 0.21 25.30
C SER A 103 9.83 -0.07 26.79
N PRO A 104 9.00 -0.90 27.46
CA PRO A 104 9.26 -1.34 28.84
C PRO A 104 10.47 -2.27 28.94
N SER A 105 10.92 -2.84 27.82
CA SER A 105 12.15 -3.61 27.73
C SER A 105 13.36 -2.68 27.71
N GLN A 106 14.19 -2.74 28.76
CA GLN A 106 15.43 -1.94 28.84
C GLN A 106 16.33 -2.19 27.62
N PHE A 107 16.44 -3.41 27.15
CA PHE A 107 17.23 -3.76 25.96
C PHE A 107 16.70 -3.00 24.73
N VAL A 108 15.38 -3.11 24.44
CA VAL A 108 14.75 -2.46 23.29
C VAL A 108 14.87 -0.94 23.38
N SER A 109 14.60 -0.39 24.56
CA SER A 109 14.73 1.06 24.81
C SER A 109 16.15 1.56 24.56
N THR A 110 17.18 0.83 25.05
CA THR A 110 18.58 1.19 24.84
C THR A 110 18.95 1.17 23.35
N VAL A 111 18.60 0.13 22.62
CA VAL A 111 18.83 0.03 21.15
C VAL A 111 18.12 1.17 20.41
N ALA A 112 16.87 1.46 20.78
CA ALA A 112 16.12 2.55 20.17
C ALA A 112 16.74 3.92 20.43
N HIS A 113 17.22 4.19 21.64
CA HIS A 113 17.96 5.42 21.96
C HIS A 113 19.27 5.54 21.15
N GLN A 114 20.04 4.45 21.00
CA GLN A 114 21.25 4.44 20.18
C GLN A 114 20.97 4.81 18.72
N LEU A 115 19.82 4.39 18.18
CA LEU A 115 19.41 4.65 16.81
C LEU A 115 18.62 5.95 16.64
N GLY A 116 18.28 6.67 17.71
CA GLY A 116 17.38 7.83 17.67
C GLY A 116 15.99 7.47 17.16
N PHE A 117 15.47 6.28 17.52
CA PHE A 117 14.23 5.74 16.97
C PHE A 117 13.08 5.80 17.98
N GLU A 118 12.03 6.56 17.63
CA GLU A 118 10.88 6.82 18.52
C GLU A 118 9.78 5.74 18.47
N GLY A 119 9.81 4.87 17.46
CA GLY A 119 8.75 3.92 17.14
C GLY A 119 7.89 4.37 15.97
N LEU A 120 7.14 3.43 15.41
CA LEU A 120 6.31 3.63 14.22
C LEU A 120 4.81 3.64 14.57
N ALA A 121 4.04 4.30 13.71
CA ALA A 121 2.59 4.14 13.71
C ALA A 121 2.20 2.67 13.42
N ARG A 122 1.04 2.23 13.95
CA ARG A 122 0.53 0.87 13.80
C ARG A 122 0.47 0.38 12.34
N SER A 123 0.05 1.25 11.43
CA SER A 123 -0.04 0.94 10.00
C SER A 123 1.33 0.66 9.37
N SER A 124 2.36 1.41 9.78
CA SER A 124 3.74 1.23 9.32
C SER A 124 4.38 -0.03 9.90
N THR A 125 4.21 -0.29 11.21
CA THR A 125 4.75 -1.48 11.89
C THR A 125 4.37 -2.77 11.16
N GLY A 126 3.10 -2.90 10.71
CA GLY A 126 2.64 -4.06 9.94
C GLY A 126 3.39 -4.28 8.63
N ARG A 127 3.72 -3.21 7.93
CA ARG A 127 4.48 -3.26 6.66
C ARG A 127 5.92 -3.72 6.91
N TYR A 128 6.63 -3.10 7.84
CA TYR A 128 8.01 -3.49 8.21
C TYR A 128 8.10 -4.95 8.62
N LEU A 129 7.18 -5.42 9.47
CA LEU A 129 7.13 -6.83 9.86
C LEU A 129 6.84 -7.76 8.68
N SER A 130 6.00 -7.34 7.75
CA SER A 130 5.71 -8.12 6.54
C SER A 130 6.96 -8.28 5.67
N THR A 131 7.71 -7.20 5.46
CA THR A 131 8.97 -7.20 4.70
C THR A 131 9.99 -8.14 5.34
N VAL A 132 10.25 -7.98 6.64
CA VAL A 132 11.23 -8.83 7.33
C VAL A 132 10.79 -10.31 7.38
N ASN A 133 9.50 -10.58 7.59
CA ASN A 133 9.00 -11.95 7.51
C ASN A 133 9.15 -12.55 6.09
N SER A 134 8.99 -11.76 5.04
CA SER A 134 9.21 -12.22 3.65
C SER A 134 10.69 -12.49 3.40
N PHE A 135 11.57 -11.63 3.88
CA PHE A 135 13.01 -11.82 3.84
C PHE A 135 13.47 -13.09 4.58
N LEU A 136 12.99 -13.31 5.80
CA LEU A 136 13.30 -14.52 6.56
C LEU A 136 12.82 -15.80 5.86
N LYS A 137 11.65 -15.73 5.19
CA LYS A 137 11.15 -16.86 4.39
C LYS A 137 11.99 -17.12 3.15
N PHE A 138 12.42 -16.07 2.48
CA PHE A 138 13.33 -16.16 1.33
C PHE A 138 14.62 -16.85 1.74
N ASN A 139 15.31 -16.36 2.77
CA ASN A 139 16.55 -16.96 3.27
C ASN A 139 16.37 -18.42 3.69
N ASN A 140 15.28 -18.76 4.37
CA ASN A 140 15.03 -20.15 4.77
C ASN A 140 14.83 -21.07 3.54
N LYS A 141 14.18 -20.56 2.49
CA LYS A 141 14.00 -21.32 1.25
C LYS A 141 15.34 -21.54 0.53
N GLU A 142 16.16 -20.50 0.42
CA GLU A 142 17.50 -20.58 -0.17
C GLU A 142 18.41 -21.53 0.62
N PHE A 143 18.39 -21.44 1.95
CA PHE A 143 19.14 -22.35 2.81
C PHE A 143 18.75 -23.82 2.60
N ILE A 144 17.46 -24.16 2.56
CA ILE A 144 16.98 -25.52 2.29
C ILE A 144 17.39 -25.97 0.88
N SER A 145 17.33 -25.07 -0.11
CA SER A 145 17.75 -25.40 -1.47
C SER A 145 19.25 -25.68 -1.54
N GLN A 146 20.07 -24.89 -0.84
CA GLN A 146 21.50 -25.09 -0.77
C GLN A 146 21.87 -26.40 -0.07
N GLN A 147 21.23 -26.72 1.06
CA GLN A 147 21.42 -28.02 1.73
C GLN A 147 21.16 -29.21 0.78
N ALA A 148 20.06 -29.16 0.03
CA ALA A 148 19.72 -30.21 -0.91
C ALA A 148 20.76 -30.35 -2.07
N VAL A 149 21.39 -29.25 -2.48
CA VAL A 149 22.49 -29.25 -3.45
C VAL A 149 23.75 -29.83 -2.81
N ASP A 150 24.11 -29.37 -1.61
CA ASP A 150 25.29 -29.79 -0.89
C ASP A 150 25.25 -31.33 -0.54
N GLU A 151 24.10 -31.82 -0.10
CA GLU A 151 23.86 -33.26 0.12
C GLU A 151 24.05 -34.04 -1.20
N ARG A 152 23.60 -33.51 -2.32
CA ARG A 152 23.73 -34.19 -3.63
C ARG A 152 25.18 -34.28 -4.11
N PHE A 153 25.98 -33.24 -3.78
CA PHE A 153 27.38 -33.17 -4.21
C PHE A 153 28.37 -33.60 -3.12
N GLU A 154 27.90 -34.17 -2.01
CA GLU A 154 28.70 -34.61 -0.86
C GLU A 154 29.64 -33.52 -0.33
N VAL A 155 29.18 -32.28 -0.33
CA VAL A 155 29.92 -31.15 0.24
C VAL A 155 29.65 -31.08 1.73
N ASP A 156 30.71 -31.17 2.54
CA ASP A 156 30.62 -30.98 3.99
C ASP A 156 30.24 -29.53 4.32
N THR A 157 28.95 -29.31 4.54
CA THR A 157 28.46 -28.00 5.03
C THR A 157 28.57 -27.95 6.54
N PHE A 158 29.26 -26.93 7.03
CA PHE A 158 29.21 -26.53 8.44
C PHE A 158 27.82 -25.96 8.74
N VAL A 159 26.82 -26.80 8.86
CA VAL A 159 25.50 -26.43 9.32
C VAL A 159 25.44 -26.52 10.80
N SER A 160 25.24 -25.41 11.50
CA SER A 160 24.87 -25.48 12.91
C SER A 160 23.52 -26.20 13.00
N GLU A 161 23.44 -27.31 13.73
CA GLU A 161 22.24 -28.15 13.89
C GLU A 161 21.04 -27.42 14.50
N GLU A 162 21.20 -26.19 14.96
CA GLU A 162 20.11 -25.36 15.47
C GLU A 162 19.41 -24.64 14.35
N ASN A 163 18.30 -25.18 13.91
CA ASN A 163 17.43 -24.55 12.94
C ASN A 163 16.81 -23.28 13.57
N LEU A 164 17.44 -22.12 13.34
CA LEU A 164 17.05 -20.82 13.84
C LEU A 164 15.55 -20.52 13.58
N MET A 165 15.01 -21.15 12.53
CA MET A 165 13.68 -20.92 12.02
C MET A 165 12.57 -21.74 12.71
N GLU A 166 12.91 -22.82 13.41
CA GLU A 166 11.90 -23.63 14.12
C GLU A 166 11.21 -22.84 15.23
N GLN A 167 11.97 -22.04 15.98
CA GLN A 167 11.43 -21.24 17.08
C GLN A 167 10.53 -20.07 16.63
N LEU A 168 10.69 -19.60 15.40
CA LEU A 168 9.86 -18.56 14.80
C LEU A 168 8.69 -19.13 13.99
N SER A 169 8.60 -20.45 13.84
CA SER A 169 7.54 -21.06 13.05
C SER A 169 6.23 -21.14 13.82
N LYS A 170 5.15 -20.74 13.16
CA LYS A 170 3.77 -20.92 13.62
C LYS A 170 3.05 -21.90 12.72
N MET A 171 2.29 -22.82 13.31
CA MET A 171 1.45 -23.73 12.56
C MET A 171 0.24 -22.99 11.98
N LYS A 172 0.12 -22.96 10.67
CA LYS A 172 -0.98 -22.34 9.96
C LYS A 172 -1.82 -23.36 9.20
N SER A 173 -3.14 -23.24 9.28
CA SER A 173 -4.05 -24.06 8.48
C SER A 173 -3.84 -23.83 6.99
N LEU A 174 -3.77 -24.89 6.20
CA LEU A 174 -3.70 -24.81 4.75
C LEU A 174 -5.00 -24.21 4.18
N ARG A 175 -4.89 -23.48 3.08
CA ARG A 175 -6.04 -22.99 2.31
C ARG A 175 -6.81 -24.17 1.72
N LYS A 176 -8.11 -23.96 1.43
CA LYS A 176 -8.96 -25.02 0.82
C LYS A 176 -8.37 -25.59 -0.47
N SER A 177 -7.79 -24.75 -1.33
CA SER A 177 -7.11 -25.16 -2.57
C SER A 177 -5.86 -26.01 -2.34
N GLU A 178 -5.02 -25.62 -1.38
CA GLU A 178 -3.79 -26.35 -1.01
C GLU A 178 -4.15 -27.72 -0.40
N LYS A 179 -5.18 -27.76 0.45
CA LYS A 179 -5.70 -28.99 1.03
C LYS A 179 -6.27 -29.93 -0.05
N ALA A 180 -7.00 -29.41 -1.00
CA ALA A 180 -7.54 -30.17 -2.12
C ALA A 180 -6.44 -30.74 -3.03
N ALA A 181 -5.37 -29.95 -3.29
CA ALA A 181 -4.21 -30.41 -4.05
C ALA A 181 -3.46 -31.54 -3.35
N LEU A 182 -3.21 -31.42 -2.02
CA LEU A 182 -2.60 -32.48 -1.21
C LEU A 182 -3.43 -33.76 -1.23
N LEU A 183 -4.75 -33.65 -1.10
CA LEU A 183 -5.65 -34.79 -1.12
C LEU A 183 -5.69 -35.48 -2.50
N ARG A 184 -5.59 -34.74 -3.61
CA ARG A 184 -5.55 -35.31 -4.98
C ARG A 184 -4.25 -36.09 -5.23
N ASN A 185 -3.14 -35.63 -4.66
CA ASN A 185 -1.82 -36.24 -4.85
C ASN A 185 -1.50 -37.35 -3.83
N SER A 186 -2.40 -37.61 -2.88
CA SER A 186 -2.21 -38.66 -1.86
C SER A 186 -2.83 -39.99 -2.33
N MET A 187 -2.01 -41.01 -2.49
CA MET A 187 -2.47 -42.37 -2.81
C MET A 187 -3.44 -42.95 -1.76
N LEU A 188 -3.45 -42.39 -0.54
CA LEU A 188 -4.28 -42.87 0.58
C LEU A 188 -5.54 -42.01 0.81
N ALA A 189 -5.75 -40.96 0.02
CA ALA A 189 -6.87 -40.01 0.23
C ALA A 189 -8.25 -40.66 0.15
N GLY A 190 -8.39 -41.80 -0.57
CA GLY A 190 -9.62 -42.55 -0.68
C GLY A 190 -9.80 -43.69 0.36
N CYS A 191 -8.72 -44.03 1.09
CA CYS A 191 -8.70 -45.20 1.99
C CYS A 191 -8.90 -44.85 3.47
N ILE A 192 -8.79 -43.58 3.84
CA ILE A 192 -8.90 -43.11 5.23
C ILE A 192 -10.14 -42.25 5.37
N SER A 193 -11.24 -42.83 5.81
CA SER A 193 -12.40 -42.08 6.28
C SER A 193 -12.04 -41.41 7.60
N GLY A 194 -11.79 -40.11 7.57
CA GLY A 194 -11.44 -39.33 8.76
C GLY A 194 -10.06 -38.71 8.77
N GLY A 195 -9.50 -38.36 7.61
CA GLY A 195 -8.24 -37.63 7.50
C GLY A 195 -8.20 -36.40 8.41
N PRO A 196 -7.03 -35.88 8.77
CA PRO A 196 -6.87 -34.86 9.81
C PRO A 196 -7.80 -33.67 9.52
N LYS A 197 -8.64 -33.34 10.49
CA LYS A 197 -9.61 -32.23 10.38
C LYS A 197 -8.92 -30.87 10.11
N LYS A 198 -7.64 -30.75 10.47
CA LYS A 198 -6.79 -29.57 10.19
C LYS A 198 -5.43 -30.04 9.68
N ILE A 199 -5.13 -29.75 8.42
CA ILE A 199 -3.78 -29.89 7.88
C ILE A 199 -3.10 -28.54 8.09
N THR A 200 -1.98 -28.53 8.82
CA THR A 200 -1.21 -27.34 9.15
C THR A 200 0.21 -27.48 8.58
N ARG A 201 0.83 -26.38 8.26
CA ARG A 201 2.25 -26.32 7.90
C ARG A 201 2.97 -25.28 8.75
N PRO A 202 4.25 -25.45 9.05
CA PRO A 202 5.02 -24.40 9.70
C PRO A 202 5.09 -23.16 8.80
N GLN A 203 4.90 -22.01 9.38
CA GLN A 203 5.05 -20.72 8.70
C GLN A 203 5.85 -19.78 9.58
N LEU A 204 6.98 -19.32 9.05
CA LEU A 204 7.79 -18.29 9.69
C LEU A 204 6.98 -17.00 9.85
N SER A 205 6.90 -16.53 11.07
CA SER A 205 6.22 -15.27 11.36
C SER A 205 6.64 -14.74 12.72
N MET A 206 7.26 -13.58 12.74
CA MET A 206 7.42 -12.85 13.98
C MET A 206 6.04 -12.48 14.57
N PRO A 207 5.89 -12.49 15.91
CA PRO A 207 4.63 -12.11 16.55
C PRO A 207 4.30 -10.67 16.19
N ARG A 208 3.05 -10.41 15.81
CA ARG A 208 2.57 -9.04 15.55
C ARG A 208 2.27 -8.40 16.90
N ARG A 209 3.11 -7.47 17.33
CA ARG A 209 2.74 -6.48 18.36
C ARG A 209 2.27 -5.23 17.63
N PHE A 210 1.05 -4.84 17.89
CA PHE A 210 0.52 -3.60 17.38
C PHE A 210 0.76 -2.53 18.45
N GLY A 211 1.26 -1.38 18.05
CA GLY A 211 1.25 -0.18 18.87
C GLY A 211 -0.17 0.15 19.37
N ARG A 212 -0.28 1.14 20.24
CA ARG A 212 -1.57 1.53 20.87
C ARG A 212 -2.70 1.53 19.84
N PRO A 213 -3.87 0.98 20.20
CA PRO A 213 -5.06 1.10 19.37
C PRO A 213 -5.30 2.59 19.12
N GLN A 214 -5.36 2.97 17.87
CA GLN A 214 -5.86 4.29 17.52
C GLN A 214 -7.32 4.10 17.17
N ASP A 215 -8.15 5.04 17.61
CA ASP A 215 -9.57 5.06 17.31
C ASP A 215 -9.74 4.93 15.77
N PRO A 216 -10.38 3.87 15.27
CA PRO A 216 -10.53 3.67 13.84
C PRO A 216 -11.39 4.74 13.20
N ASP A 217 -12.41 5.26 13.90
CA ASP A 217 -13.39 6.17 13.33
C ASP A 217 -12.83 7.58 13.13
N HIS A 218 -12.04 8.08 14.09
CA HIS A 218 -11.50 9.43 14.01
C HIS A 218 -10.53 9.62 12.83
N ARG A 219 -9.73 8.62 12.50
CA ARG A 219 -8.72 8.70 11.42
C ARG A 219 -9.27 8.59 10.02
N PHE A 220 -10.46 8.11 9.87
CA PHE A 220 -11.00 7.87 8.54
C PHE A 220 -11.55 9.16 7.94
N TYR A 221 -12.28 9.94 8.74
CA TYR A 221 -12.75 11.26 8.33
C TYR A 221 -11.58 12.23 8.11
N GLU A 222 -10.49 12.08 8.87
CA GLU A 222 -9.25 12.85 8.65
C GLU A 222 -8.58 12.60 7.29
N LYS A 223 -8.90 11.51 6.59
CA LYS A 223 -8.33 11.21 5.26
C LYS A 223 -9.17 11.71 4.10
N CYS A 224 -10.45 11.90 4.32
CA CYS A 224 -11.37 12.39 3.32
C CYS A 224 -11.25 13.91 3.20
N PHE A 225 -11.09 14.42 1.98
CA PHE A 225 -11.12 15.88 1.79
C PHE A 225 -12.51 16.42 2.14
N PRO A 226 -12.64 17.55 2.86
CA PRO A 226 -13.91 18.10 3.29
C PRO A 226 -14.85 18.40 2.12
N ILE A 227 -16.09 17.92 2.22
CA ILE A 227 -17.09 18.00 1.14
C ILE A 227 -17.46 19.46 0.84
N ASP A 228 -17.58 20.30 1.86
CA ASP A 228 -17.91 21.71 1.77
C ASP A 228 -16.81 22.56 1.12
N LYS A 229 -15.57 22.11 1.11
CA LYS A 229 -14.40 22.84 0.59
C LYS A 229 -13.94 22.40 -0.80
N ILE A 230 -14.51 21.32 -1.37
CA ILE A 230 -13.98 20.73 -2.61
C ILE A 230 -14.11 21.65 -3.82
N LEU A 231 -15.23 22.34 -3.98
CA LEU A 231 -15.42 23.27 -5.11
C LEU A 231 -14.55 24.51 -4.96
N ASP A 232 -14.37 25.00 -3.74
CA ASP A 232 -13.47 26.14 -3.48
C ASP A 232 -12.02 25.77 -3.74
N LEU A 233 -11.61 24.54 -3.40
CA LEU A 233 -10.29 24.02 -3.74
C LEU A 233 -10.04 24.07 -5.27
N ILE A 234 -10.97 23.54 -6.04
CA ILE A 234 -10.84 23.48 -7.51
C ILE A 234 -10.80 24.89 -8.11
N LYS A 235 -11.68 25.79 -7.68
CA LYS A 235 -11.72 27.21 -8.13
C LYS A 235 -10.44 27.97 -7.79
N ASN A 236 -9.75 27.60 -6.72
CA ASN A 236 -8.51 28.24 -6.28
C ASN A 236 -7.25 27.49 -6.74
N ALA A 237 -7.36 26.54 -7.67
CA ALA A 237 -6.22 25.96 -8.34
C ALA A 237 -5.47 27.02 -9.17
N SER A 238 -4.14 26.88 -9.29
CA SER A 238 -3.29 27.90 -9.90
C SER A 238 -3.12 27.78 -11.42
N SER A 239 -3.59 26.66 -11.99
CA SER A 239 -3.45 26.34 -13.41
C SER A 239 -4.64 25.54 -13.90
N TYR A 240 -4.89 25.57 -15.19
CA TYR A 240 -5.91 24.72 -15.83
C TYR A 240 -5.58 23.23 -15.65
N ARG A 241 -4.30 22.87 -15.69
CA ARG A 241 -3.84 21.50 -15.37
C ARG A 241 -4.36 21.05 -14.01
N ASP A 242 -4.18 21.88 -13.00
CA ASP A 242 -4.53 21.50 -11.61
C ASP A 242 -6.06 21.49 -11.43
N ILE A 243 -6.81 22.38 -12.11
CA ILE A 243 -8.28 22.32 -12.17
C ILE A 243 -8.72 20.98 -12.76
N CYS A 244 -8.17 20.59 -13.91
CA CYS A 244 -8.49 19.32 -14.56
C CYS A 244 -8.11 18.12 -13.67
N LEU A 245 -6.93 18.13 -13.06
CA LEU A 245 -6.48 17.03 -12.20
C LEU A 245 -7.37 16.86 -10.96
N PHE A 246 -7.68 17.97 -10.28
CA PHE A 246 -8.47 17.91 -9.05
C PHE A 246 -9.92 17.50 -9.35
N SER A 247 -10.52 18.03 -10.43
CA SER A 247 -11.85 17.65 -10.89
C SER A 247 -11.91 16.18 -11.29
N LEU A 248 -10.93 15.72 -12.06
CA LEU A 248 -10.83 14.33 -12.47
C LEU A 248 -10.76 13.39 -11.26
N MET A 249 -9.85 13.66 -10.32
CA MET A 249 -9.67 12.79 -9.15
C MET A 249 -10.87 12.82 -8.18
N ALA A 250 -11.48 13.99 -7.99
CA ALA A 250 -12.68 14.13 -7.16
C ALA A 250 -13.90 13.48 -7.80
N GLY A 251 -14.04 13.59 -9.12
CA GLY A 251 -15.20 13.09 -9.87
C GLY A 251 -15.13 11.60 -10.24
N THR A 252 -13.96 11.00 -10.29
CA THR A 252 -13.78 9.59 -10.70
C THR A 252 -13.18 8.69 -9.63
N GLY A 253 -12.60 9.27 -8.60
CA GLY A 253 -11.93 8.53 -7.53
C GLY A 253 -10.73 7.69 -7.98
N ILE A 254 -10.15 7.96 -9.15
CA ILE A 254 -8.95 7.25 -9.62
C ILE A 254 -7.75 7.53 -8.71
N ARG A 255 -6.76 6.63 -8.73
CA ARG A 255 -5.54 6.83 -7.96
C ARG A 255 -4.68 7.91 -8.58
N THR A 256 -3.87 8.60 -7.78
CA THR A 256 -2.92 9.60 -8.29
C THR A 256 -2.04 9.02 -9.39
N SER A 257 -1.54 7.79 -9.22
CA SER A 257 -0.73 7.12 -10.25
C SER A 257 -1.52 6.85 -11.54
N GLU A 258 -2.80 6.50 -11.44
CA GLU A 258 -3.68 6.30 -12.61
C GLU A 258 -3.93 7.64 -13.32
N ALA A 259 -4.22 8.72 -12.58
CA ALA A 259 -4.41 10.06 -13.14
C ALA A 259 -3.16 10.57 -13.87
N MET A 260 -1.98 10.42 -13.26
CA MET A 260 -0.71 10.89 -13.84
C MET A 260 -0.30 10.12 -15.11
N GLN A 261 -0.84 8.91 -15.31
CA GLN A 261 -0.52 8.03 -16.44
C GLN A 261 -1.60 8.03 -17.53
N LEU A 262 -2.63 8.88 -17.39
CA LEU A 262 -3.63 9.06 -18.46
C LEU A 262 -2.96 9.57 -19.73
N ARG A 263 -3.34 8.98 -20.86
CA ARG A 263 -2.97 9.41 -22.21
C ARG A 263 -4.16 10.10 -22.88
N PHE A 264 -3.94 10.73 -24.00
CA PHE A 264 -5.03 11.37 -24.77
C PHE A 264 -6.12 10.37 -25.15
N ASP A 265 -5.74 9.19 -25.61
CA ASP A 265 -6.67 8.12 -26.02
C ASP A 265 -7.56 7.61 -24.88
N ASP A 266 -7.20 7.90 -23.62
CA ASP A 266 -7.99 7.54 -22.45
C ASP A 266 -9.14 8.53 -22.19
N VAL A 267 -9.16 9.68 -22.87
CA VAL A 267 -10.14 10.73 -22.69
C VAL A 267 -11.09 10.75 -23.90
N LEU A 268 -12.28 10.23 -23.70
CA LEU A 268 -13.33 10.15 -24.71
C LEU A 268 -14.17 11.42 -24.66
N VAL A 269 -13.73 12.44 -25.42
CA VAL A 269 -14.30 13.80 -25.35
C VAL A 269 -15.77 13.82 -25.77
N ASP A 270 -16.12 13.12 -26.84
CA ASP A 270 -17.49 13.07 -27.36
C ASP A 270 -18.47 12.40 -26.39
N GLU A 271 -17.96 11.46 -25.58
CA GLU A 271 -18.72 10.73 -24.57
C GLU A 271 -18.64 11.37 -23.18
N GLU A 272 -17.85 12.44 -23.05
CA GLU A 272 -17.51 13.05 -21.77
C GLU A 272 -17.14 11.99 -20.70
N SER A 273 -16.25 11.07 -21.06
CA SER A 273 -15.85 9.96 -20.22
C SER A 273 -14.33 9.74 -20.25
N VAL A 274 -13.83 8.93 -19.31
CA VAL A 274 -12.41 8.58 -19.19
C VAL A 274 -12.30 7.08 -18.93
N GLU A 275 -11.40 6.41 -19.64
CA GLU A 275 -11.04 5.02 -19.39
C GLU A 275 -9.67 4.92 -18.69
N ILE A 276 -9.49 3.90 -17.86
CA ILE A 276 -8.22 3.63 -17.20
C ILE A 276 -7.67 2.31 -17.69
N LEU A 277 -6.73 2.37 -18.63
CA LEU A 277 -6.12 1.22 -19.27
C LEU A 277 -4.74 0.91 -18.67
N PRO A 278 -4.48 -0.36 -18.28
CA PRO A 278 -3.16 -0.76 -17.82
C PRO A 278 -2.13 -0.74 -18.95
N TYR A 279 -0.88 -0.43 -18.60
CA TYR A 279 0.26 -0.51 -19.52
C TYR A 279 0.32 -1.88 -20.24
N ALA A 280 0.11 -2.98 -19.51
CA ALA A 280 0.20 -4.33 -20.04
C ALA A 280 -0.76 -4.60 -21.23
N ASP A 281 -1.89 -3.88 -21.28
CA ASP A 281 -2.90 -4.07 -22.33
C ASP A 281 -2.57 -3.29 -23.63
N ARG A 282 -1.58 -2.38 -23.57
CA ARG A 282 -1.21 -1.51 -24.71
C ARG A 282 0.28 -1.14 -24.73
N ILE A 283 1.17 -2.09 -24.56
CA ILE A 283 2.63 -1.89 -24.49
C ILE A 283 3.14 -1.05 -25.67
N GLN A 284 2.61 -1.28 -26.88
CA GLN A 284 3.01 -0.56 -28.09
C GLN A 284 2.69 0.95 -28.07
N ALA A 285 1.76 1.39 -27.24
CA ALA A 285 1.43 2.82 -27.13
C ALA A 285 2.45 3.61 -26.29
N TYR A 286 3.51 2.98 -25.79
CA TYR A 286 4.50 3.60 -24.91
C TYR A 286 5.89 3.76 -25.56
N ASP A 287 5.96 3.79 -26.89
CA ASP A 287 7.19 4.03 -27.65
C ASP A 287 7.74 5.45 -27.46
N ASP A 288 6.91 6.36 -26.94
CA ASP A 288 7.19 7.75 -26.68
C ASP A 288 7.94 8.01 -25.36
N ILE A 289 8.23 6.95 -24.58
CA ILE A 289 8.96 7.04 -23.32
C ILE A 289 10.11 6.03 -23.26
N THR A 290 11.03 6.28 -22.35
CA THR A 290 12.21 5.43 -22.15
C THR A 290 11.89 4.18 -21.32
N ASP A 291 12.68 3.10 -21.47
CA ASP A 291 12.59 1.89 -20.63
C ASP A 291 12.63 2.22 -19.14
N ARG A 292 13.40 3.23 -18.75
CA ARG A 292 13.42 3.74 -17.39
C ARG A 292 12.05 4.21 -16.93
N GLN A 293 11.36 4.98 -17.75
CA GLN A 293 10.04 5.52 -17.42
C GLN A 293 8.99 4.41 -17.40
N ILE A 294 9.12 3.40 -18.25
CA ILE A 294 8.27 2.21 -18.22
C ILE A 294 8.33 1.52 -16.86
N THR A 295 9.50 1.40 -16.24
CA THR A 295 9.62 0.78 -14.90
C THR A 295 9.00 1.61 -13.76
N GLU A 296 8.74 2.89 -13.98
CA GLU A 296 8.06 3.77 -13.00
C GLU A 296 6.52 3.76 -13.16
N LEU A 297 5.99 3.16 -14.25
CA LEU A 297 4.55 3.01 -14.42
C LEU A 297 3.97 2.13 -13.32
N ALA A 298 2.92 2.60 -12.66
CA ALA A 298 2.33 1.94 -11.51
C ALA A 298 0.84 1.64 -11.75
N PHE A 299 0.53 0.38 -12.02
CA PHE A 299 -0.84 -0.09 -12.17
C PHE A 299 -1.18 -1.08 -11.05
N LYS A 300 -1.95 -0.62 -10.05
CA LYS A 300 -2.26 -1.41 -8.84
C LYS A 300 -3.48 -2.34 -9.00
N GLY A 301 -3.58 -3.03 -10.14
CA GLY A 301 -4.61 -4.06 -10.37
C GLY A 301 -6.04 -3.53 -10.26
N ARG A 302 -6.38 -2.53 -11.08
CA ARG A 302 -7.77 -2.08 -11.24
C ARG A 302 -8.59 -3.19 -11.92
N THR A 303 -9.82 -3.41 -11.48
CA THR A 303 -10.68 -4.50 -11.98
C THR A 303 -11.57 -4.09 -13.14
N THR A 304 -11.71 -2.77 -13.41
CA THR A 304 -12.54 -2.22 -14.50
C THR A 304 -11.81 -1.06 -15.15
N LYS A 305 -11.92 -0.93 -16.47
CA LYS A 305 -11.40 0.23 -17.20
C LYS A 305 -12.29 1.47 -17.02
N ASP A 306 -13.61 1.25 -16.97
CA ASP A 306 -14.58 2.31 -16.89
C ASP A 306 -14.61 2.97 -15.51
N VAL A 307 -14.82 4.26 -15.47
CA VAL A 307 -15.00 5.03 -14.25
C VAL A 307 -16.31 5.83 -14.33
N LEU A 308 -17.02 5.90 -13.19
CA LEU A 308 -18.18 6.78 -13.09
C LEU A 308 -17.68 8.19 -12.81
N PHE A 309 -17.88 9.11 -13.76
CA PHE A 309 -17.49 10.52 -13.60
C PHE A 309 -18.66 11.31 -13.03
N LEU A 310 -18.53 11.81 -11.81
CA LEU A 310 -19.59 12.51 -11.08
C LEU A 310 -19.69 13.97 -11.51
N SER A 311 -20.92 14.47 -11.69
CA SER A 311 -21.22 15.91 -11.75
C SER A 311 -21.10 16.53 -10.35
N PRO A 312 -20.66 17.78 -10.22
CA PRO A 312 -20.30 18.75 -11.29
C PRO A 312 -18.83 18.65 -11.74
N PHE A 313 -18.07 17.68 -11.26
CA PHE A 313 -16.63 17.56 -11.54
C PHE A 313 -16.36 17.19 -13.00
N LYS A 314 -17.25 16.40 -13.59
CA LYS A 314 -17.18 16.03 -15.00
C LYS A 314 -17.22 17.28 -15.88
N GLU A 315 -18.21 18.12 -15.69
CA GLU A 315 -18.41 19.35 -16.44
C GLU A 315 -17.22 20.30 -16.27
N ILE A 316 -16.73 20.49 -15.04
CA ILE A 316 -15.55 21.31 -14.76
C ILE A 316 -14.30 20.77 -15.49
N PHE A 317 -14.11 19.46 -15.51
CA PHE A 317 -12.97 18.85 -16.21
C PHE A 317 -13.01 19.13 -17.71
N PHE A 318 -14.11 18.84 -18.39
CA PHE A 318 -14.21 19.00 -19.85
C PHE A 318 -14.24 20.46 -20.27
N GLU A 319 -14.85 21.36 -19.49
CA GLU A 319 -14.83 22.81 -19.74
C GLU A 319 -13.39 23.37 -19.72
N HIS A 320 -12.55 22.89 -18.79
CA HIS A 320 -11.19 23.42 -18.63
C HIS A 320 -10.14 22.65 -19.43
N LEU A 321 -10.47 21.46 -19.95
CA LEU A 321 -9.53 20.60 -20.66
C LEU A 321 -8.90 21.31 -21.88
N LEU A 322 -9.72 21.92 -22.73
CA LEU A 322 -9.21 22.63 -23.92
C LEU A 322 -8.32 23.82 -23.54
N ASN A 323 -8.67 24.56 -22.49
CA ASN A 323 -7.81 25.62 -21.96
C ASN A 323 -6.47 25.09 -21.44
N TYR A 324 -6.47 23.93 -20.78
CA TYR A 324 -5.24 23.29 -20.33
C TYR A 324 -4.36 22.88 -21.52
N LEU A 325 -4.94 22.24 -22.53
CA LEU A 325 -4.20 21.79 -23.71
C LEU A 325 -3.58 22.97 -24.46
N ASP A 326 -4.38 23.93 -24.86
CA ASP A 326 -3.96 25.08 -25.68
C ASP A 326 -3.04 26.03 -24.92
N LYS A 327 -3.43 26.44 -23.71
CA LYS A 327 -2.73 27.52 -23.00
C LYS A 327 -1.56 27.07 -22.14
N GLU A 328 -1.52 25.81 -21.77
CA GLU A 328 -0.50 25.31 -20.85
C GLU A 328 0.31 24.15 -21.44
N ARG A 329 -0.30 23.02 -21.81
CA ARG A 329 0.40 21.81 -22.21
C ARG A 329 1.13 21.97 -23.55
N ASP A 330 0.42 22.37 -24.61
CA ASP A 330 0.97 22.36 -25.96
C ASP A 330 2.03 23.45 -26.20
N ARG A 331 2.04 24.49 -25.35
CA ARG A 331 3.13 25.49 -25.31
C ARG A 331 4.50 24.88 -25.03
N PHE A 332 4.55 23.70 -24.43
CA PHE A 332 5.81 23.04 -24.07
C PHE A 332 6.22 21.99 -25.13
N SER A 333 5.40 21.75 -26.12
CA SER A 333 5.63 20.75 -27.20
C SER A 333 6.13 19.41 -26.63
N PRO A 334 5.35 18.73 -25.76
CA PRO A 334 5.77 17.46 -25.17
C PRO A 334 6.02 16.41 -26.22
N SER A 335 7.06 15.58 -26.04
CA SER A 335 7.39 14.47 -26.93
C SER A 335 6.62 13.19 -26.62
N HIS A 336 5.59 13.26 -25.79
CA HIS A 336 4.82 12.11 -25.32
C HIS A 336 3.32 12.44 -25.24
N GLU A 337 2.49 11.39 -25.25
CA GLU A 337 1.02 11.47 -25.28
C GLU A 337 0.36 11.45 -23.90
N PHE A 338 1.10 11.58 -22.79
CA PHE A 338 0.49 11.71 -21.48
C PHE A 338 -0.26 13.01 -21.31
N LEU A 339 -1.47 12.93 -20.75
CA LEU A 339 -2.34 14.10 -20.58
C LEU A 339 -1.68 15.16 -19.69
N PHE A 340 -1.21 14.75 -18.50
CA PHE A 340 -0.65 15.67 -17.53
C PHE A 340 0.87 15.75 -17.61
N VAL A 341 1.38 16.99 -17.72
CA VAL A 341 2.81 17.28 -17.85
C VAL A 341 3.35 18.09 -16.66
N THR A 342 4.65 18.04 -16.47
CA THR A 342 5.36 18.89 -15.51
C THR A 342 5.37 20.34 -15.98
N MET A 343 5.01 21.26 -15.08
CA MET A 343 4.96 22.72 -15.39
C MET A 343 6.08 23.52 -14.71
N SER A 344 7.01 22.87 -14.02
CA SER A 344 8.14 23.55 -13.37
C SER A 344 9.15 24.05 -14.40
N ASN A 345 9.77 25.21 -14.13
CA ASN A 345 10.66 25.91 -15.10
C ASN A 345 11.76 25.03 -15.70
N ASN A 346 12.32 24.09 -14.95
CA ASN A 346 13.43 23.24 -15.40
C ASN A 346 12.98 21.91 -16.03
N ALA A 347 11.68 21.63 -16.10
CA ALA A 347 11.16 20.34 -16.54
C ALA A 347 9.81 20.46 -17.27
N ARG A 348 9.56 21.62 -17.90
CA ARG A 348 8.30 21.88 -18.60
C ARG A 348 8.06 20.88 -19.73
N GLY A 349 6.87 20.35 -19.80
CA GLY A 349 6.46 19.39 -20.84
C GLY A 349 6.99 17.96 -20.64
N LEU A 350 7.81 17.70 -19.63
CA LEU A 350 8.23 16.34 -19.31
C LEU A 350 7.12 15.56 -18.63
N THR A 351 7.22 14.23 -18.66
CA THR A 351 6.34 13.32 -17.94
C THR A 351 6.24 13.68 -16.46
N TRP A 352 5.04 13.58 -15.90
CA TRP A 352 4.82 13.92 -14.49
C TRP A 352 4.73 12.69 -13.60
N PHE A 353 4.34 11.54 -14.14
CA PHE A 353 4.15 10.30 -13.39
C PHE A 353 5.44 9.76 -12.75
N ASP A 354 6.61 10.03 -13.32
CA ASP A 354 7.93 9.60 -12.84
C ASP A 354 8.55 10.52 -11.78
N LYS A 355 7.82 11.55 -11.37
CA LYS A 355 8.23 12.44 -10.29
C LYS A 355 7.80 11.88 -8.93
N ASP A 356 8.43 12.37 -7.87
CA ASP A 356 8.10 11.96 -6.50
C ASP A 356 6.70 12.46 -6.07
N SER A 357 6.16 11.81 -5.03
CA SER A 357 4.84 12.15 -4.48
C SER A 357 4.78 13.55 -3.87
N THR A 358 5.91 14.13 -3.46
CA THR A 358 6.00 15.50 -2.94
C THR A 358 5.73 16.50 -4.06
N SER A 359 6.29 16.25 -5.25
CA SER A 359 6.02 17.04 -6.45
C SER A 359 4.54 17.02 -6.83
N HIS A 360 3.91 15.83 -6.83
CA HIS A 360 2.50 15.68 -7.15
C HIS A 360 1.58 16.40 -6.17
N ASN A 361 1.92 16.40 -4.89
CA ASN A 361 1.09 17.00 -3.84
C ASN A 361 1.31 18.51 -3.64
N ARG A 362 2.36 19.10 -4.23
CA ARG A 362 2.74 20.49 -3.96
C ARG A 362 1.63 21.48 -4.33
N THR A 363 1.16 21.44 -5.58
CA THR A 363 0.13 22.37 -6.05
C THR A 363 -1.21 22.16 -5.35
N PHE A 364 -1.52 20.91 -5.00
CA PHE A 364 -2.69 20.58 -4.22
C PHE A 364 -2.65 21.19 -2.81
N LYS A 365 -1.51 21.11 -2.13
CA LYS A 365 -1.32 21.76 -0.83
C LYS A 365 -1.35 23.28 -0.92
N GLU A 366 -0.78 23.85 -1.98
CA GLU A 366 -0.84 25.30 -2.23
C GLU A 366 -2.29 25.78 -2.43
N ALA A 367 -3.11 25.03 -3.18
CA ALA A 367 -4.52 25.35 -3.34
C ALA A 367 -5.29 25.29 -2.01
N GLN A 368 -4.99 24.29 -1.15
CA GLN A 368 -5.58 24.20 0.18
C GLN A 368 -5.22 25.38 1.08
N ARG A 369 -3.99 25.86 1.04
CA ARG A 369 -3.58 27.06 1.79
C ARG A 369 -4.36 28.30 1.36
N ARG A 370 -4.65 28.44 0.06
CA ARG A 370 -5.46 29.57 -0.46
C ARG A 370 -6.89 29.59 0.06
N ILE A 371 -7.45 28.41 0.37
CA ILE A 371 -8.80 28.29 0.95
C ILE A 371 -8.77 28.18 2.49
N GLY A 372 -7.64 28.50 3.13
CA GLY A 372 -7.53 28.61 4.59
C GLY A 372 -7.42 27.28 5.32
N VAL A 373 -6.91 26.21 4.70
CA VAL A 373 -6.58 24.97 5.42
C VAL A 373 -5.24 25.16 6.13
N GLU A 374 -5.20 24.87 7.45
CA GLU A 374 -4.00 25.00 8.26
C GLU A 374 -2.92 24.00 7.85
N GLU A 375 -1.63 24.32 8.05
CA GLU A 375 -0.49 23.51 7.64
C GLU A 375 -0.52 22.08 8.24
N LYS A 376 -0.98 21.94 9.47
CA LYS A 376 -1.09 20.64 10.17
C LYS A 376 -2.20 19.74 9.61
N ASP A 377 -3.19 20.34 8.91
CA ASP A 377 -4.40 19.69 8.42
C ASP A 377 -4.38 19.51 6.88
N LEU A 378 -3.24 19.77 6.22
CA LEU A 378 -3.11 19.63 4.78
C LEU A 378 -3.22 18.17 4.32
N TYR A 379 -4.11 17.95 3.38
CA TYR A 379 -4.37 16.66 2.75
C TYR A 379 -3.42 16.38 1.58
N SER A 380 -3.28 15.10 1.22
CA SER A 380 -2.66 14.67 -0.03
C SER A 380 -3.71 14.51 -1.14
N LEU A 381 -3.29 14.47 -2.41
CA LEU A 381 -4.17 14.19 -3.56
C LEU A 381 -5.04 12.92 -3.36
N HIS A 382 -4.52 11.95 -2.62
CA HIS A 382 -5.25 10.72 -2.32
C HIS A 382 -6.55 10.95 -1.51
N SER A 383 -6.65 12.07 -0.79
CA SER A 383 -7.87 12.46 -0.08
C SER A 383 -9.06 12.70 -1.01
N LEU A 384 -8.83 13.09 -2.27
CA LEU A 384 -9.87 13.22 -3.28
C LEU A 384 -10.50 11.86 -3.64
N ARG A 385 -9.70 10.80 -3.64
CA ARG A 385 -10.21 9.44 -3.80
C ARG A 385 -11.03 8.98 -2.59
N HIS A 386 -10.63 9.38 -1.37
CA HIS A 386 -11.45 9.15 -0.18
C HIS A 386 -12.77 9.94 -0.25
N PHE A 387 -12.71 11.19 -0.70
CA PHE A 387 -13.90 12.00 -0.97
C PHE A 387 -14.87 11.28 -1.92
N TYR A 388 -14.39 10.81 -3.07
CA TYR A 388 -15.21 10.09 -4.05
C TYR A 388 -15.90 8.85 -3.44
N GLY A 389 -15.15 8.00 -2.75
CA GLY A 389 -15.70 6.80 -2.12
C GLY A 389 -16.75 7.12 -1.05
N THR A 390 -16.49 8.14 -0.22
CA THR A 390 -17.42 8.64 0.80
C THR A 390 -18.68 9.25 0.18
N TRP A 391 -18.50 10.01 -0.90
CA TRP A 391 -19.63 10.60 -1.64
C TRP A 391 -20.53 9.52 -2.25
N LEU A 392 -19.97 8.57 -2.98
CA LEU A 392 -20.73 7.45 -3.54
C LEU A 392 -21.49 6.65 -2.47
N ARG A 393 -20.87 6.43 -1.33
CA ARG A 393 -21.43 5.62 -0.25
C ARG A 393 -22.58 6.29 0.46
N ASN A 394 -22.55 7.63 0.59
CA ASN A 394 -23.44 8.34 1.50
C ASN A 394 -24.36 9.37 0.82
N TYR A 395 -23.88 10.05 -0.22
CA TYR A 395 -24.51 11.27 -0.72
C TYR A 395 -25.02 11.18 -2.16
N GLN A 396 -24.47 10.28 -2.97
CA GLN A 396 -24.87 10.13 -4.37
C GLN A 396 -26.32 9.64 -4.45
N PRO A 397 -27.23 10.32 -5.16
CA PRO A 397 -28.57 9.78 -5.45
C PRO A 397 -28.46 8.42 -6.13
N ASN A 398 -29.25 7.43 -5.67
CA ASN A 398 -29.18 6.05 -6.16
C ASN A 398 -30.26 5.68 -7.22
N GLY A 399 -31.07 6.65 -7.63
CA GLY A 399 -32.15 6.41 -8.61
C GLY A 399 -33.41 5.76 -8.04
N GLU A 400 -33.39 5.29 -6.80
CA GLU A 400 -34.50 4.62 -6.10
C GLU A 400 -35.16 5.57 -5.06
N GLY A 401 -34.94 6.88 -5.18
CA GLY A 401 -35.43 7.89 -4.25
C GLY A 401 -34.60 8.03 -2.96
N GLY A 402 -33.46 7.35 -2.88
CA GLY A 402 -32.55 7.41 -1.75
C GLY A 402 -31.16 7.93 -2.12
N PHE A 403 -30.25 7.89 -1.12
CA PHE A 403 -28.86 8.31 -1.28
C PHE A 403 -27.89 7.19 -0.89
N GLY A 404 -26.76 7.14 -1.60
CA GLY A 404 -25.66 6.22 -1.38
C GLY A 404 -25.85 4.87 -2.05
N PHE A 405 -24.75 4.33 -2.57
CA PHE A 405 -24.72 3.01 -3.20
C PHE A 405 -24.24 1.92 -2.24
N PRO A 406 -24.66 0.66 -2.46
CA PRO A 406 -24.10 -0.51 -1.78
C PRO A 406 -22.58 -0.60 -1.96
N LEU A 407 -21.89 -1.20 -0.98
CA LEU A 407 -20.41 -1.31 -0.97
C LEU A 407 -19.86 -1.98 -2.24
N GLY A 408 -20.56 -3.00 -2.76
CA GLY A 408 -20.16 -3.69 -3.99
C GLY A 408 -20.14 -2.79 -5.23
N VAL A 409 -21.09 -1.84 -5.34
CA VAL A 409 -21.12 -0.84 -6.41
C VAL A 409 -19.97 0.15 -6.26
N VAL A 410 -19.77 0.67 -5.06
CA VAL A 410 -18.63 1.58 -4.76
C VAL A 410 -17.30 0.88 -5.08
N LYS A 411 -17.14 -0.38 -4.68
CA LYS A 411 -15.98 -1.22 -4.98
C LYS A 411 -15.69 -1.28 -6.48
N LYS A 412 -16.72 -1.53 -7.30
CA LYS A 412 -16.58 -1.62 -8.75
C LYS A 412 -16.06 -0.31 -9.34
N HIS A 413 -16.69 0.82 -9.03
CA HIS A 413 -16.30 2.13 -9.56
C HIS A 413 -14.93 2.60 -9.06
N MET A 414 -14.56 2.27 -7.83
CA MET A 414 -13.19 2.51 -7.34
C MET A 414 -12.14 1.56 -7.92
N GLY A 415 -12.54 0.50 -8.63
CA GLY A 415 -11.63 -0.50 -9.19
C GLY A 415 -10.86 -1.30 -8.12
N HIS A 416 -11.51 -1.64 -7.00
CA HIS A 416 -10.91 -2.45 -5.94
C HIS A 416 -11.14 -3.95 -6.16
N LYS A 417 -10.11 -4.76 -5.91
CA LYS A 417 -10.21 -6.22 -5.99
C LYS A 417 -10.98 -6.80 -4.79
N PHE A 418 -10.81 -6.24 -3.59
CA PHE A 418 -11.41 -6.73 -2.34
C PHE A 418 -12.32 -5.69 -1.70
N GLU A 419 -13.43 -6.13 -1.09
CA GLU A 419 -14.36 -5.24 -0.38
C GLU A 419 -13.71 -4.57 0.83
N SER A 420 -12.88 -5.30 1.58
CA SER A 420 -12.14 -4.75 2.72
C SER A 420 -11.26 -3.54 2.36
N THR A 421 -10.82 -3.45 1.09
CA THR A 421 -10.13 -2.26 0.60
C THR A 421 -11.11 -1.08 0.45
N THR A 422 -12.34 -1.35 0.01
CA THR A 422 -13.37 -0.32 -0.19
C THR A 422 -13.91 0.20 1.14
N GLU A 423 -14.07 -0.66 2.13
CA GLU A 423 -14.43 -0.27 3.50
C GLU A 423 -13.49 0.80 4.05
N GLY A 424 -12.19 0.66 3.79
CA GLY A 424 -11.19 1.66 4.16
C GLY A 424 -11.31 3.02 3.43
N TYR A 425 -12.16 3.15 2.40
CA TYR A 425 -12.35 4.40 1.63
C TYR A 425 -13.78 4.96 1.71
N SER A 426 -14.72 4.22 2.26
CA SER A 426 -16.14 4.56 2.16
C SER A 426 -16.91 4.17 3.42
N LEU A 427 -16.50 4.69 4.58
CA LEU A 427 -17.25 4.48 5.82
C LEU A 427 -18.62 5.18 5.74
N PRO A 428 -19.66 4.57 6.34
CA PRO A 428 -20.93 5.24 6.52
C PRO A 428 -20.74 6.51 7.35
N ASP A 429 -21.24 7.63 6.86
CA ASP A 429 -21.32 8.84 7.65
C ASP A 429 -22.33 8.63 8.78
N THR A 430 -21.90 8.86 10.02
CA THR A 430 -22.74 8.66 11.22
C THR A 430 -23.99 9.52 11.18
N GLN A 431 -23.89 10.77 10.71
CA GLN A 431 -25.06 11.67 10.60
C GLN A 431 -26.04 11.19 9.54
N VAL A 432 -25.53 10.76 8.36
CA VAL A 432 -26.37 10.19 7.29
C VAL A 432 -27.02 8.90 7.76
N THR A 433 -26.27 8.05 8.45
CA THR A 433 -26.80 6.81 9.03
C THR A 433 -27.89 7.09 10.04
N MET A 434 -27.68 8.04 10.97
CA MET A 434 -28.70 8.45 11.93
C MET A 434 -29.97 8.99 11.26
N ARG A 435 -29.83 9.85 10.25
CA ARG A 435 -31.00 10.36 9.49
C ARG A 435 -31.78 9.23 8.82
N LYS A 436 -31.08 8.28 8.17
CA LYS A 436 -31.72 7.09 7.59
C LYS A 436 -32.45 6.26 8.65
N MET A 437 -31.82 6.05 9.81
CA MET A 437 -32.48 5.34 10.93
C MET A 437 -33.71 6.07 11.42
N GLN A 438 -33.68 7.40 11.55
CA GLN A 438 -34.83 8.21 11.93
C GLN A 438 -35.97 8.11 10.90
N GLN A 439 -35.64 8.15 9.60
CA GLN A 439 -36.63 7.97 8.53
C GLN A 439 -37.27 6.56 8.55
N VAL A 440 -36.44 5.52 8.77
CA VAL A 440 -36.95 4.15 8.93
C VAL A 440 -37.84 4.06 10.16
N GLN A 441 -37.45 4.67 11.29
CA GLN A 441 -38.25 4.67 12.50
C GLN A 441 -39.58 5.38 12.33
N ALA A 442 -39.58 6.55 11.66
CA ALA A 442 -40.80 7.26 11.31
C ALA A 442 -41.73 6.40 10.43
N TYR A 443 -41.17 5.79 9.36
CA TYR A 443 -41.94 4.89 8.49
C TYR A 443 -42.53 3.67 9.25
N VAL A 444 -41.74 3.03 10.12
CA VAL A 444 -42.18 1.92 10.95
C VAL A 444 -43.35 2.35 11.85
N THR A 445 -43.25 3.56 12.43
CA THR A 445 -44.31 4.12 13.30
C THR A 445 -45.58 4.43 12.49
N GLU A 446 -45.43 5.06 11.33
CA GLU A 446 -46.58 5.39 10.45
C GLU A 446 -47.29 4.14 9.93
N GLN A 447 -46.57 3.05 9.64
CA GLN A 447 -47.13 1.78 9.19
C GLN A 447 -47.71 0.93 10.33
N GLY A 448 -47.66 1.40 11.58
CA GLY A 448 -48.18 0.68 12.75
C GLY A 448 -47.50 -0.68 12.99
N TRP A 449 -46.18 -0.75 12.68
CA TRP A 449 -45.37 -1.93 12.97
C TRP A 449 -45.14 -2.07 14.48
N ASP A 450 -45.84 -3.03 15.08
CA ASP A 450 -45.70 -3.40 16.49
C ASP A 450 -44.99 -4.76 16.64
N LEU A 451 -44.72 -5.16 17.87
CA LEU A 451 -44.09 -6.43 18.18
C LEU A 451 -44.93 -7.65 17.72
N THR A 452 -46.26 -7.50 17.63
CA THR A 452 -47.14 -8.55 17.21
C THR A 452 -46.97 -8.85 15.73
N ARG A 453 -46.87 -7.81 14.90
CA ARG A 453 -46.63 -7.90 13.46
C ARG A 453 -45.23 -8.45 13.13
N ILE A 454 -44.21 -8.07 13.92
CA ILE A 454 -42.85 -8.61 13.77
C ILE A 454 -42.84 -10.12 14.08
N LYS A 455 -43.53 -10.56 15.14
CA LYS A 455 -43.66 -11.99 15.47
C LYS A 455 -44.36 -12.79 14.36
N GLN A 456 -45.44 -12.27 13.77
CA GLN A 456 -46.14 -12.91 12.66
C GLN A 456 -45.24 -13.11 11.41
N ILE A 457 -44.26 -12.19 11.16
CA ILE A 457 -43.31 -12.34 10.05
C ILE A 457 -42.24 -13.37 10.42
N ALA A 458 -41.79 -13.43 11.67
CA ALA A 458 -40.79 -14.39 12.11
C ALA A 458 -41.31 -15.84 12.17
N ASP A 459 -42.64 -16.02 12.27
CA ASP A 459 -43.30 -17.34 12.31
C ASP A 459 -43.70 -17.86 10.91
N GLN A 460 -43.46 -17.08 9.84
CA GLN A 460 -43.59 -17.49 8.42
C GLN A 460 -42.24 -17.96 7.83
#